data_1b04113c8f80b4385740843967892fd5
#
_entry.id   1b04113c8f80b4385740843967892fd5
#
_cell.length_a   1.000
_cell.length_b   1.000
_cell.length_c   1.000
_cell.angle_alpha   90.00
_cell.angle_beta   90.00
_cell.angle_gamma   90.00
#
_symmetry.space_group_name_H-M   'P 1'
#
loop_
_entity.id
_entity.type
_entity.pdbx_description
1 polymer ?
#
loop_
_entity_poly.entity_id
_entity_poly.type
_entity_poly.pdbx_seq_one_letter_code
_entity_poly.pdbx_strand_id
1 'polypeptide(L)'
;MSLDPETFEEEKYVDYFPQLQRAYKDAFERMNERYDSTLVHGIDQAILSESEPFYEPDGFRIELPEDPAARLEGVVVVDDEKLDAVLDDYVETLQAELRETFDAEE
;
A
#
# COMPACT_ATOMS: atom_id res chain seq x y z
N MET A 1 -17.80 -11.50 12.63
CA MET A 1 -17.79 -12.10 11.31
C MET A 1 -16.39 -12.03 10.73
N SER A 2 -15.84 -13.15 10.30
CA SER A 2 -14.46 -13.12 9.82
C SER A 2 -14.38 -12.70 8.36
N LEU A 3 -13.31 -11.99 8.02
CA LEU A 3 -13.02 -11.58 6.67
C LEU A 3 -12.51 -12.79 5.88
N ASP A 4 -12.95 -12.98 4.66
CA ASP A 4 -12.44 -14.02 3.79
C ASP A 4 -12.04 -13.44 2.43
N PRO A 5 -11.18 -14.15 1.66
CA PRO A 5 -10.67 -13.60 0.41
C PRO A 5 -11.75 -13.26 -0.62
N GLU A 6 -12.78 -14.09 -0.72
CA GLU A 6 -13.86 -13.86 -1.68
C GLU A 6 -14.67 -12.62 -1.33
N THR A 7 -15.07 -12.49 -0.06
CA THR A 7 -15.83 -11.32 0.39
C THR A 7 -14.98 -10.04 0.24
N PHE A 8 -13.71 -10.11 0.58
CA PHE A 8 -12.83 -8.97 0.43
C PHE A 8 -12.75 -8.52 -1.04
N GLU A 9 -12.59 -9.47 -1.95
CA GLU A 9 -12.49 -9.16 -3.37
C GLU A 9 -13.75 -8.50 -3.90
N GLU A 10 -14.92 -8.97 -3.47
CA GLU A 10 -16.21 -8.42 -3.89
C GLU A 10 -16.48 -7.03 -3.32
N GLU A 11 -16.07 -6.78 -2.08
CA GLU A 11 -16.47 -5.58 -1.34
C GLU A 11 -15.37 -4.53 -1.18
N LYS A 12 -14.14 -4.81 -1.61
CA LYS A 12 -13.01 -3.93 -1.33
C LYS A 12 -13.16 -2.51 -1.88
N TYR A 13 -13.84 -2.35 -3.00
CA TYR A 13 -14.07 -1.03 -3.58
C TYR A 13 -15.49 -0.52 -3.34
N VAL A 14 -16.24 -1.19 -2.49
CA VAL A 14 -17.60 -0.82 -2.12
C VAL A 14 -17.66 -0.60 -0.61
N ASP A 15 -17.94 -1.66 0.15
CA ASP A 15 -18.12 -1.56 1.61
C ASP A 15 -16.81 -1.35 2.35
N TYR A 16 -15.70 -1.89 1.83
CA TYR A 16 -14.40 -1.81 2.50
C TYR A 16 -13.54 -0.64 2.02
N PHE A 17 -14.02 0.13 1.07
CA PHE A 17 -13.25 1.23 0.50
C PHE A 17 -12.80 2.26 1.55
N PRO A 18 -13.66 2.69 2.49
CA PRO A 18 -13.20 3.63 3.52
C PRO A 18 -12.08 3.08 4.39
N GLN A 19 -12.12 1.78 4.72
CA GLN A 19 -11.07 1.14 5.48
C GLN A 19 -9.77 1.07 4.68
N LEU A 20 -9.87 0.78 3.37
CA LEU A 20 -8.69 0.77 2.49
C LEU A 20 -8.06 2.15 2.43
N GLN A 21 -8.86 3.19 2.27
CA GLN A 21 -8.36 4.56 2.21
C GLN A 21 -7.65 4.93 3.50
N ARG A 22 -8.21 4.53 4.64
CA ARG A 22 -7.59 4.81 5.94
C ARG A 22 -6.23 4.10 6.06
N ALA A 23 -6.17 2.83 5.70
CA ALA A 23 -4.94 2.07 5.78
C ALA A 23 -3.86 2.65 4.88
N TYR A 24 -4.20 3.03 3.66
CA TYR A 24 -3.26 3.66 2.73
C TYR A 24 -2.77 5.01 3.27
N LYS A 25 -3.66 5.80 3.82
CA LYS A 25 -3.31 7.08 4.40
C LYS A 25 -2.38 6.93 5.59
N ASP A 26 -2.69 5.99 6.49
CA ASP A 26 -1.87 5.76 7.68
C ASP A 26 -0.49 5.25 7.30
N ALA A 27 -0.41 4.37 6.30
CA ALA A 27 0.87 3.88 5.80
C ALA A 27 1.69 5.04 5.21
N PHE A 28 1.06 5.90 4.44
CA PHE A 28 1.70 7.08 3.87
C PHE A 28 2.28 7.98 4.97
N GLU A 29 1.50 8.25 6.00
CA GLU A 29 1.97 9.09 7.10
C GLU A 29 3.16 8.49 7.84
N ARG A 30 3.14 7.17 8.07
CA ARG A 30 4.27 6.47 8.70
C ARG A 30 5.52 6.52 7.85
N MET A 31 5.37 6.31 6.54
CA MET A 31 6.51 6.36 5.63
C MET A 31 7.07 7.78 5.53
N ASN A 32 6.19 8.77 5.54
CA ASN A 32 6.60 10.17 5.47
C ASN A 32 7.41 10.60 6.70
N GLU A 33 7.22 9.94 7.82
CA GLU A 33 8.03 10.18 9.03
C GLU A 33 9.40 9.52 8.96
N ARG A 34 9.54 8.44 8.17
CA ARG A 34 10.78 7.67 8.08
C ARG A 34 11.69 8.10 6.96
N TYR A 35 11.12 8.58 5.87
CA TYR A 35 11.86 8.85 4.63
C TYR A 35 11.55 10.25 4.11
N ASP A 36 12.29 10.65 3.09
CA ASP A 36 12.11 11.94 2.45
C ASP A 36 10.69 12.08 1.89
N SER A 37 10.02 13.18 2.21
CA SER A 37 8.61 13.37 1.84
C SER A 37 8.42 13.45 0.32
N THR A 38 9.38 13.99 -0.42
CA THR A 38 9.29 14.06 -1.88
C THR A 38 9.28 12.64 -2.47
N LEU A 39 10.13 11.77 -1.96
CA LEU A 39 10.19 10.38 -2.41
C LEU A 39 8.90 9.64 -2.04
N VAL A 40 8.43 9.80 -0.81
CA VAL A 40 7.22 9.10 -0.34
C VAL A 40 6.00 9.56 -1.14
N HIS A 41 5.86 10.86 -1.39
CA HIS A 41 4.79 11.39 -2.23
C HIS A 41 4.85 10.83 -3.65
N GLY A 42 6.05 10.74 -4.23
CA GLY A 42 6.24 10.19 -5.56
C GLY A 42 5.80 8.73 -5.63
N ILE A 43 6.21 7.93 -4.65
CA ILE A 43 5.83 6.52 -4.58
C ILE A 43 4.32 6.39 -4.41
N ASP A 44 3.74 7.18 -3.53
CA ASP A 44 2.29 7.14 -3.30
C ASP A 44 1.51 7.44 -4.58
N GLN A 45 1.86 8.50 -5.27
CA GLN A 45 1.12 8.96 -6.44
C GLN A 45 1.39 8.15 -7.70
N ALA A 46 2.63 7.70 -7.90
CA ALA A 46 3.01 7.03 -9.15
C ALA A 46 2.94 5.51 -9.06
N ILE A 47 3.06 4.93 -7.89
CA ILE A 47 3.12 3.48 -7.70
C ILE A 47 1.92 2.97 -6.92
N LEU A 48 1.75 3.46 -5.70
CA LEU A 48 0.71 2.94 -4.80
C LEU A 48 -0.71 3.27 -5.27
N SER A 49 -0.88 4.37 -6.00
CA SER A 49 -2.20 4.71 -6.55
C SER A 49 -2.69 3.68 -7.57
N GLU A 50 -1.76 2.92 -8.15
CA GLU A 50 -2.08 1.87 -9.12
C GLU A 50 -1.94 0.48 -8.52
N SER A 51 -1.67 0.38 -7.22
CA SER A 51 -1.59 -0.90 -6.53
C SER A 51 -2.97 -1.45 -6.24
N GLU A 52 -3.04 -2.75 -6.01
CA GLU A 52 -4.29 -3.40 -5.65
C GLU A 52 -4.06 -4.32 -4.45
N PRO A 53 -4.86 -4.16 -3.37
CA PRO A 53 -4.74 -5.05 -2.23
C PRO A 53 -5.57 -6.31 -2.41
N PHE A 54 -5.03 -7.44 -1.93
CA PHE A 54 -5.74 -8.72 -1.91
C PHE A 54 -5.64 -9.31 -0.51
N TYR A 55 -6.68 -9.98 -0.07
CA TYR A 55 -6.66 -10.71 1.18
C TYR A 55 -6.47 -12.19 0.88
N GLU A 56 -5.49 -12.79 1.53
CA GLU A 56 -5.14 -14.19 1.34
C GLU A 56 -5.09 -14.88 2.71
N PRO A 57 -5.11 -16.22 2.77
CA PRO A 57 -5.04 -16.91 4.07
C PRO A 57 -3.87 -16.49 4.96
N ASP A 58 -2.75 -16.08 4.34
CA ASP A 58 -1.56 -15.64 5.05
C ASP A 58 -1.61 -14.18 5.48
N GLY A 59 -2.57 -13.41 4.99
CA GLY A 59 -2.67 -11.99 5.26
C GLY A 59 -2.92 -11.19 3.99
N PHE A 60 -2.57 -9.91 4.02
CA PHE A 60 -2.80 -9.05 2.86
C PHE A 60 -1.62 -9.05 1.90
N ARG A 61 -1.92 -9.09 0.61
CA ARG A 61 -0.92 -8.99 -0.44
C ARG A 61 -1.19 -7.72 -1.23
N ILE A 62 -0.13 -6.98 -1.55
CA ILE A 62 -0.25 -5.75 -2.34
C ILE A 62 0.37 -6.02 -3.72
N GLU A 63 -0.44 -5.93 -4.75
CA GLU A 63 0.03 -6.06 -6.12
C GLU A 63 0.42 -4.70 -6.65
N LEU A 64 1.67 -4.55 -7.03
CA LEU A 64 2.21 -3.31 -7.56
C LEU A 64 2.14 -3.31 -9.08
N PRO A 65 2.12 -2.13 -9.73
CA PRO A 65 2.17 -2.08 -11.18
C PRO A 65 3.50 -2.61 -11.70
N GLU A 66 3.52 -3.01 -12.96
CA GLU A 66 4.75 -3.47 -13.60
C GLU A 66 5.78 -2.34 -13.61
N ASP A 67 7.03 -2.70 -13.40
CA ASP A 67 8.16 -1.78 -13.45
C ASP A 67 7.91 -0.50 -12.62
N PRO A 68 7.85 -0.63 -11.28
CA PRO A 68 7.61 0.53 -10.43
C PRO A 68 8.62 1.66 -10.62
N ALA A 69 9.88 1.32 -10.89
CA ALA A 69 10.92 2.34 -11.11
C ALA A 69 10.61 3.23 -12.31
N ALA A 70 10.05 2.66 -13.37
CA ALA A 70 9.67 3.44 -14.54
C ALA A 70 8.56 4.43 -14.25
N ARG A 71 7.69 4.10 -13.29
CA ARG A 71 6.59 4.98 -12.89
C ARG A 71 7.08 6.25 -12.21
N LEU A 72 8.29 6.20 -11.63
CA LEU A 72 8.88 7.35 -10.95
C LEU A 72 9.76 8.21 -11.85
N GLU A 73 10.05 7.77 -13.06
CA GLU A 73 10.86 8.55 -13.99
C GLU A 73 10.21 9.91 -14.25
N GLY A 74 10.99 10.97 -14.10
CA GLY A 74 10.49 12.33 -14.28
C GLY A 74 9.72 12.88 -13.08
N VAL A 75 9.49 12.07 -12.05
CA VAL A 75 8.80 12.49 -10.83
C VAL A 75 9.80 12.76 -9.71
N VAL A 76 10.66 11.75 -9.44
CA VAL A 76 11.66 11.83 -8.38
C VAL A 76 12.94 11.20 -8.88
N VAL A 77 14.09 11.76 -8.46
CA VAL A 77 15.40 11.16 -8.73
C VAL A 77 15.78 10.30 -7.55
N VAL A 78 15.89 8.99 -7.76
CA VAL A 78 16.23 8.03 -6.71
C VAL A 78 16.93 6.83 -7.34
N ASP A 79 17.94 6.27 -6.63
CA ASP A 79 18.58 5.05 -7.11
C ASP A 79 17.69 3.83 -6.93
N ASP A 80 17.89 2.81 -7.79
CA ASP A 80 17.05 1.61 -7.77
C ASP A 80 17.13 0.86 -6.43
N GLU A 81 18.32 0.79 -5.83
CA GLU A 81 18.49 0.13 -4.53
C GLU A 81 17.70 0.81 -3.44
N LYS A 82 17.75 2.13 -3.41
CA LYS A 82 17.01 2.90 -2.41
C LYS A 82 15.51 2.77 -2.65
N LEU A 83 15.08 2.86 -3.90
CA LEU A 83 13.67 2.70 -4.24
C LEU A 83 13.15 1.34 -3.81
N ASP A 84 13.89 0.27 -4.10
CA ASP A 84 13.49 -1.07 -3.70
C ASP A 84 13.34 -1.20 -2.19
N ALA A 85 14.28 -0.66 -1.43
CA ALA A 85 14.24 -0.73 0.03
C ALA A 85 13.06 0.06 0.60
N VAL A 86 12.83 1.26 0.10
CA VAL A 86 11.72 2.10 0.56
C VAL A 86 10.38 1.50 0.16
N LEU A 87 10.29 0.98 -1.07
CA LEU A 87 9.06 0.37 -1.56
C LEU A 87 8.72 -0.89 -0.76
N ASP A 88 9.71 -1.73 -0.46
CA ASP A 88 9.49 -2.91 0.37
C ASP A 88 8.96 -2.52 1.75
N ASP A 89 9.56 -1.50 2.36
CA ASP A 89 9.12 -1.02 3.67
C ASP A 89 7.70 -0.44 3.59
N TYR A 90 7.40 0.27 2.51
CA TYR A 90 6.06 0.82 2.30
C TYR A 90 5.02 -0.30 2.19
N VAL A 91 5.31 -1.33 1.40
CA VAL A 91 4.41 -2.47 1.25
C VAL A 91 4.20 -3.18 2.59
N GLU A 92 5.27 -3.42 3.35
CA GLU A 92 5.16 -4.04 4.67
C GLU A 92 4.33 -3.20 5.63
N THR A 93 4.55 -1.89 5.61
CA THR A 93 3.80 -0.96 6.46
C THR A 93 2.32 -0.97 6.08
N LEU A 94 2.03 -0.96 4.78
CA LEU A 94 0.66 -1.00 4.30
C LEU A 94 -0.03 -2.31 4.68
N GLN A 95 0.66 -3.44 4.55
CA GLN A 95 0.12 -4.73 4.97
C GLN A 95 -0.21 -4.75 6.46
N ALA A 96 0.68 -4.17 7.28
CA ALA A 96 0.44 -4.07 8.72
C ALA A 96 -0.77 -3.20 9.03
N GLU A 97 -0.89 -2.07 8.34
CA GLU A 97 -2.04 -1.17 8.54
C GLU A 97 -3.35 -1.81 8.10
N LEU A 98 -3.34 -2.55 7.00
CA LEU A 98 -4.53 -3.27 6.55
C LEU A 98 -4.95 -4.32 7.56
N ARG A 99 -3.97 -5.07 8.08
CA ARG A 99 -4.25 -6.10 9.08
C ARG A 99 -4.86 -5.49 10.33
N GLU A 100 -4.27 -4.41 10.81
CA GLU A 100 -4.77 -3.71 12.00
C GLU A 100 -6.16 -3.14 11.78
N THR A 101 -6.38 -2.51 10.63
CA THR A 101 -7.66 -1.90 10.30
C THR A 101 -8.79 -2.93 10.23
N PHE A 102 -8.55 -4.04 9.55
CA PHE A 102 -9.59 -5.07 9.39
C PHE A 102 -9.75 -5.95 10.61
N ASP A 103 -8.70 -6.16 11.39
CA ASP A 103 -8.83 -6.88 12.66
C ASP A 103 -9.68 -6.10 13.65
N ALA A 104 -9.55 -4.78 13.65
CA ALA A 104 -10.33 -3.92 14.54
C ALA A 104 -11.83 -3.94 14.20
N GLU A 105 -12.18 -4.29 12.97
CA GLU A 105 -13.58 -4.36 12.52
C GLU A 105 -14.25 -5.70 12.87
N GLU A 106 -13.49 -6.69 13.24
CA GLU A 106 -14.05 -7.99 13.66
C GLU A 106 -14.53 -7.97 15.14
#